data_c45e2f3c2f11b91ffacbb5c675d1e3e7
#
_entry.id   c45e2f3c2f11b91ffacbb5c675d1e3e7
#
_cell.length_a   1.000
_cell.length_b   1.000
_cell.length_c   1.000
_cell.angle_alpha   90.00
_cell.angle_beta   90.00
_cell.angle_gamma   90.00
#
_symmetry.space_group_name_H-M   'P 1'
#
loop_
_entity.id
_entity.type
_entity.pdbx_description
1 polymer ?
#
loop_
_entity_poly.entity_id
_entity_poly.type
_entity_poly.pdbx_seq_one_letter_code
_entity_poly.pdbx_strand_id
1 'polypeptide(L)'
;VKNGNIIGYKYFGFGGLKKDQLGLKAFEGTKKGNQTAFNLFLTPRTSKAFKVNVWMDGPWDNATWKGKKIGEIQVPAGSAQEVTQFTVDVSAHVDGLGRKHAIYLVAEGGSGEELFDLTGLGFSSVGKKIARPVVPSVSISVDGKAIELPKTPVRSTNANGITGYGTYEVVYVLPSETARLPKVSASSDNKDVKVEVKQARPDAETAVVTFDYQGLVKTYKVVFSRSFVVMGLSLIHI
;
A
#
# COMPACT_ATOMS: atom_id res chain seq x y z
N VAL A 1 3.82 0.23 -10.99
CA VAL A 1 5.31 0.34 -10.91
C VAL A 1 5.86 0.35 -12.32
N LYS A 2 6.77 1.28 -12.63
CA LYS A 2 7.39 1.47 -13.94
C LYS A 2 8.88 1.13 -13.89
N ASN A 3 9.48 1.02 -15.09
CA ASN A 3 10.92 0.86 -15.21
C ASN A 3 11.69 1.93 -14.43
N GLY A 4 12.72 1.54 -13.71
CA GLY A 4 13.53 2.40 -12.86
C GLY A 4 12.90 2.84 -11.55
N ASN A 5 11.63 2.49 -11.28
CA ASN A 5 11.02 2.79 -10.00
C ASN A 5 11.70 2.01 -8.87
N ILE A 6 11.82 2.67 -7.72
CA ILE A 6 12.38 2.13 -6.49
C ILE A 6 11.30 2.13 -5.42
N ILE A 7 11.15 1.00 -4.76
CA ILE A 7 10.23 0.85 -3.63
C ILE A 7 11.07 0.43 -2.42
N GLY A 8 11.07 1.21 -1.35
CA GLY A 8 11.86 0.94 -0.15
C GLY A 8 10.99 0.59 1.04
N TYR A 9 11.36 -0.45 1.75
CA TYR A 9 10.73 -0.88 3.00
C TYR A 9 11.73 -0.84 4.15
N LYS A 10 11.40 -0.12 5.21
CA LYS A 10 12.15 -0.07 6.48
C LYS A 10 11.30 -0.73 7.56
N TYR A 11 11.75 -1.59 8.35
CA TYR A 11 12.95 -2.41 8.44
C TYR A 11 12.51 -3.85 8.61
N PHE A 12 13.15 -4.78 7.94
CA PHE A 12 12.97 -6.22 8.22
C PHE A 12 13.95 -6.65 9.33
N GLY A 13 13.45 -7.38 10.31
CA GLY A 13 14.30 -7.97 11.35
C GLY A 13 14.84 -9.32 10.91
N PHE A 14 16.14 -9.42 10.74
CA PHE A 14 16.83 -10.67 10.51
C PHE A 14 17.56 -11.09 11.79
N GLY A 15 17.04 -12.12 12.47
CA GLY A 15 17.59 -12.60 13.73
C GLY A 15 17.22 -11.71 14.95
N GLY A 16 17.11 -12.33 16.12
CA GLY A 16 16.50 -11.75 17.30
C GLY A 16 17.08 -10.42 17.77
N LEU A 17 16.24 -9.44 17.90
CA LEU A 17 16.45 -8.33 18.83
C LEU A 17 16.20 -8.90 20.23
N LYS A 18 17.21 -8.86 21.11
CA LYS A 18 17.03 -9.21 22.53
C LYS A 18 16.00 -8.26 23.15
N LYS A 19 15.04 -8.83 23.85
CA LYS A 19 13.87 -8.18 24.45
C LYS A 19 14.22 -6.96 25.30
N ASP A 20 15.39 -6.92 25.85
CA ASP A 20 15.85 -6.00 26.89
C ASP A 20 16.37 -4.65 26.36
N GLN A 21 16.61 -4.53 25.06
CA GLN A 21 17.26 -3.35 24.51
C GLN A 21 16.30 -2.22 24.07
N LEU A 22 15.01 -2.47 23.90
CA LEU A 22 14.06 -1.49 23.36
C LEU A 22 12.69 -1.48 24.04
N GLY A 23 12.39 -2.28 25.06
CA GLY A 23 11.06 -2.35 25.71
C GLY A 23 9.93 -2.79 24.78
N LEU A 24 10.21 -3.12 23.55
CA LEU A 24 9.26 -3.61 22.57
C LEU A 24 9.17 -5.13 22.70
N LYS A 25 7.94 -5.69 22.60
CA LYS A 25 7.74 -7.14 22.41
C LYS A 25 8.68 -7.57 21.29
N ALA A 26 9.65 -8.40 21.64
CA ALA A 26 10.61 -8.91 20.68
C ALA A 26 9.87 -9.46 19.48
N PHE A 27 10.21 -9.02 18.28
CA PHE A 27 10.11 -9.90 17.12
C PHE A 27 10.89 -11.14 17.53
N GLU A 28 10.20 -12.27 17.75
CA GLU A 28 10.88 -13.53 17.96
C GLU A 28 11.79 -13.68 16.75
N GLY A 29 13.07 -13.59 17.00
CA GLY A 29 14.05 -13.57 15.93
C GLY A 29 13.82 -14.78 15.09
N THR A 30 13.63 -14.58 13.80
CA THR A 30 13.45 -15.68 12.87
C THR A 30 14.61 -16.63 13.04
N LYS A 31 14.28 -17.88 13.34
CA LYS A 31 15.28 -18.94 13.46
C LYS A 31 16.09 -18.97 12.17
N LYS A 32 17.39 -19.23 12.27
CA LYS A 32 18.26 -19.46 11.12
C LYS A 32 17.54 -20.33 10.08
N GLY A 33 17.53 -19.93 8.82
CA GLY A 33 16.84 -20.63 7.75
C GLY A 33 15.36 -20.24 7.51
N ASN A 34 14.74 -19.41 8.35
CA ASN A 34 13.33 -19.06 8.19
C ASN A 34 13.05 -17.89 7.23
N GLN A 35 14.09 -17.16 6.86
CA GLN A 35 13.97 -15.96 5.99
C GLN A 35 14.86 -16.10 4.75
N THR A 36 15.06 -17.29 4.27
CA THR A 36 15.99 -17.60 3.19
C THR A 36 15.39 -17.49 1.79
N ALA A 37 14.07 -17.29 1.69
CA ALA A 37 13.37 -17.01 0.44
C ALA A 37 12.68 -15.65 0.53
N PHE A 38 12.89 -14.80 -0.46
CA PHE A 38 12.13 -13.58 -0.64
C PHE A 38 10.98 -13.84 -1.60
N ASN A 39 9.76 -13.45 -1.18
CA ASN A 39 8.53 -13.64 -1.94
C ASN A 39 7.95 -12.29 -2.30
N LEU A 40 7.59 -12.14 -3.57
CA LEU A 40 6.96 -10.95 -4.14
C LEU A 40 5.62 -11.34 -4.76
N PHE A 41 4.55 -10.69 -4.32
CA PHE A 41 3.22 -10.84 -4.89
C PHE A 41 2.91 -9.62 -5.75
N LEU A 42 2.77 -9.83 -7.04
CA LEU A 42 2.52 -8.75 -8.00
C LEU A 42 1.54 -9.19 -9.09
N THR A 43 0.90 -8.21 -9.70
CA THR A 43 0.09 -8.39 -10.91
C THR A 43 0.85 -7.77 -12.09
N PRO A 44 1.33 -8.56 -13.07
CA PRO A 44 1.93 -8.02 -14.28
C PRO A 44 0.97 -7.09 -15.03
N ARG A 45 1.46 -5.96 -15.53
CA ARG A 45 0.70 -4.99 -16.34
C ARG A 45 1.19 -4.91 -17.78
N THR A 46 2.27 -5.60 -18.09
CA THR A 46 2.80 -5.75 -19.44
C THR A 46 2.86 -7.22 -19.83
N SER A 47 2.75 -7.51 -21.11
CA SER A 47 2.97 -8.85 -21.66
C SER A 47 4.45 -9.15 -21.91
N LYS A 48 5.33 -8.15 -21.78
CA LYS A 48 6.78 -8.31 -21.95
C LYS A 48 7.43 -8.83 -20.69
N ALA A 49 8.57 -9.49 -20.85
CA ALA A 49 9.40 -9.88 -19.71
C ALA A 49 9.98 -8.65 -19.01
N PHE A 50 10.06 -8.72 -17.70
CA PHE A 50 10.73 -7.73 -16.87
C PHE A 50 11.35 -8.39 -15.64
N LYS A 51 12.13 -7.64 -14.88
CA LYS A 51 12.72 -8.13 -13.64
C LYS A 51 12.59 -7.15 -12.50
N VAL A 52 12.66 -7.68 -11.29
CA VAL A 52 12.69 -6.91 -10.05
C VAL A 52 13.93 -7.30 -9.26
N ASN A 53 14.87 -6.38 -9.15
CA ASN A 53 16.06 -6.57 -8.34
C ASN A 53 15.72 -6.32 -6.87
N VAL A 54 16.14 -7.23 -6.00
CA VAL A 54 15.97 -7.14 -4.55
C VAL A 54 17.30 -6.72 -3.93
N TRP A 55 17.30 -5.59 -3.27
CA TRP A 55 18.46 -4.99 -2.65
C TRP A 55 18.28 -4.85 -1.14
N MET A 56 19.36 -4.86 -0.40
CA MET A 56 19.42 -4.64 1.03
C MET A 56 20.26 -3.40 1.36
N ASP A 57 19.75 -2.55 2.27
CA ASP A 57 20.37 -1.33 2.81
C ASP A 57 20.64 -0.21 1.78
N GLY A 58 20.21 -0.38 0.56
CA GLY A 58 20.25 0.63 -0.50
C GLY A 58 19.83 0.03 -1.82
N PRO A 59 19.29 0.84 -2.77
CA PRO A 59 18.81 0.35 -4.07
C PRO A 59 19.94 0.08 -5.07
N TRP A 60 21.17 0.50 -4.76
CA TRP A 60 22.37 0.32 -5.61
C TRP A 60 23.64 0.19 -4.76
N ASP A 61 24.66 -0.40 -5.34
CA ASP A 61 26.01 -0.37 -4.82
C ASP A 61 26.77 0.77 -5.50
N ASN A 62 26.75 1.95 -4.89
CA ASN A 62 27.47 3.13 -5.38
C ASN A 62 27.98 3.97 -4.19
N ALA A 63 28.61 5.10 -4.49
CA ALA A 63 29.18 5.97 -3.46
C ALA A 63 28.15 6.45 -2.42
N THR A 64 26.90 6.61 -2.83
CA THR A 64 25.82 7.12 -1.97
C THR A 64 25.13 6.04 -1.16
N TRP A 65 24.80 4.88 -1.76
CA TRP A 65 23.85 3.93 -1.19
C TRP A 65 24.48 2.72 -0.51
N LYS A 66 25.62 2.25 -0.94
CA LYS A 66 26.27 1.06 -0.38
C LYS A 66 25.35 -0.18 -0.24
N GLY A 67 24.33 -0.27 -1.12
CA GLY A 67 23.36 -1.35 -1.13
C GLY A 67 23.99 -2.67 -1.58
N LYS A 68 23.42 -3.78 -1.12
CA LYS A 68 23.80 -5.12 -1.53
C LYS A 68 22.65 -5.78 -2.30
N LYS A 69 22.84 -6.17 -3.56
CA LYS A 69 21.87 -6.97 -4.29
C LYS A 69 21.81 -8.36 -3.67
N ILE A 70 20.64 -8.78 -3.23
CA ILE A 70 20.41 -10.07 -2.57
C ILE A 70 19.59 -11.04 -3.41
N GLY A 71 18.95 -10.57 -4.48
CA GLY A 71 18.18 -11.42 -5.37
C GLY A 71 17.69 -10.70 -6.62
N GLU A 72 17.21 -11.48 -7.57
CA GLU A 72 16.58 -11.00 -8.79
C GLU A 72 15.40 -11.89 -9.12
N ILE A 73 14.23 -11.28 -9.27
CA ILE A 73 12.99 -11.95 -9.68
C ILE A 73 12.79 -11.68 -11.17
N GLN A 74 12.72 -12.75 -11.95
CA GLN A 74 12.37 -12.70 -13.36
C GLN A 74 10.86 -12.91 -13.52
N VAL A 75 10.19 -11.98 -14.21
CA VAL A 75 8.79 -12.13 -14.60
C VAL A 75 8.76 -12.42 -16.10
N PRO A 76 8.41 -13.65 -16.51
CA PRO A 76 8.42 -14.05 -17.92
C PRO A 76 7.42 -13.27 -18.76
N ALA A 77 7.71 -13.12 -20.06
CA ALA A 77 6.73 -12.62 -21.02
C ALA A 77 5.48 -13.52 -21.01
N GLY A 78 4.30 -12.91 -21.19
CA GLY A 78 3.04 -13.62 -21.21
C GLY A 78 2.54 -14.09 -19.84
N SER A 79 3.15 -13.63 -18.74
CA SER A 79 2.67 -13.91 -17.39
C SER A 79 1.22 -13.42 -17.22
N ALA A 80 0.41 -14.22 -16.52
CA ALA A 80 -1.00 -13.90 -16.28
C ALA A 80 -1.15 -12.55 -15.54
N GLN A 81 -2.11 -11.74 -15.99
CA GLN A 81 -2.39 -10.42 -15.38
C GLN A 81 -3.25 -10.57 -14.11
N GLU A 82 -2.82 -11.42 -13.23
CA GLU A 82 -3.40 -11.66 -11.92
C GLU A 82 -2.33 -11.69 -10.84
N VAL A 83 -2.74 -11.59 -9.57
CA VAL A 83 -1.78 -11.65 -8.46
C VAL A 83 -1.04 -12.98 -8.47
N THR A 84 0.24 -12.93 -8.75
CA THR A 84 1.12 -14.11 -8.83
C THR A 84 2.26 -13.96 -7.83
N GLN A 85 2.63 -15.07 -7.19
CA GLN A 85 3.80 -15.11 -6.31
C GLN A 85 5.05 -15.45 -7.11
N PHE A 86 6.06 -14.62 -6.99
CA PHE A 86 7.40 -14.86 -7.47
C PHE A 86 8.34 -15.00 -6.28
N THR A 87 9.24 -15.95 -6.33
CA THR A 87 10.14 -16.27 -5.20
C THR A 87 11.56 -16.35 -5.67
N VAL A 88 12.47 -15.81 -4.88
CA VAL A 88 13.91 -15.96 -5.09
C VAL A 88 14.59 -16.44 -3.81
N ASP A 89 15.53 -17.37 -3.94
CA ASP A 89 16.38 -17.80 -2.84
C ASP A 89 17.41 -16.70 -2.55
N VAL A 90 17.42 -16.24 -1.30
CA VAL A 90 18.32 -15.20 -0.79
C VAL A 90 19.19 -15.71 0.35
N SER A 91 19.20 -17.02 0.59
CA SER A 91 19.89 -17.68 1.71
C SER A 91 21.36 -17.29 1.81
N ALA A 92 22.06 -17.23 0.69
CA ALA A 92 23.48 -16.84 0.62
C ALA A 92 23.75 -15.42 1.18
N HIS A 93 22.72 -14.60 1.33
CA HIS A 93 22.83 -13.21 1.75
C HIS A 93 22.24 -12.93 3.12
N VAL A 94 21.25 -13.72 3.54
CA VAL A 94 20.45 -13.43 4.74
C VAL A 94 20.56 -14.50 5.82
N ASP A 95 21.03 -15.72 5.51
CA ASP A 95 21.16 -16.77 6.49
C ASP A 95 22.18 -16.39 7.57
N GLY A 96 21.73 -16.40 8.82
CA GLY A 96 22.54 -15.96 9.95
C GLY A 96 22.75 -14.46 10.07
N LEU A 97 22.10 -13.65 9.19
CA LEU A 97 22.11 -12.21 9.29
C LEU A 97 21.35 -11.77 10.56
N GLY A 98 21.94 -10.86 11.32
CA GLY A 98 21.31 -10.23 12.48
C GLY A 98 20.88 -8.79 12.18
N ARG A 99 20.11 -8.17 13.10
CA ARG A 99 19.69 -6.77 13.05
C ARG A 99 18.55 -6.49 12.07
N LYS A 100 18.26 -5.18 11.91
CA LYS A 100 17.26 -4.67 11.00
C LYS A 100 17.92 -4.16 9.73
N HIS A 101 17.38 -4.57 8.59
CA HIS A 101 17.84 -4.15 7.28
C HIS A 101 16.68 -3.57 6.47
N ALA A 102 16.96 -2.55 5.69
CA ALA A 102 16.02 -2.02 4.71
C ALA A 102 16.04 -2.89 3.44
N ILE A 103 14.88 -3.12 2.85
CA ILE A 103 14.77 -3.85 1.58
C ILE A 103 14.28 -2.88 0.51
N TYR A 104 14.95 -2.91 -0.64
CA TYR A 104 14.61 -2.10 -1.80
C TYR A 104 14.31 -3.00 -2.99
N LEU A 105 13.26 -2.66 -3.71
CA LEU A 105 12.92 -3.26 -5.00
C LEU A 105 13.22 -2.25 -6.10
N VAL A 106 13.97 -2.67 -7.10
CA VAL A 106 14.25 -1.85 -8.30
C VAL A 106 13.69 -2.57 -9.50
N ALA A 107 12.71 -1.96 -10.15
CA ALA A 107 12.05 -2.52 -11.32
C ALA A 107 12.83 -2.22 -12.59
N GLU A 108 13.06 -3.22 -13.43
CA GLU A 108 13.73 -3.08 -14.71
C GLU A 108 12.95 -3.76 -15.85
N GLY A 109 12.63 -3.01 -16.91
CA GLY A 109 11.85 -3.47 -18.05
C GLY A 109 11.80 -2.45 -19.16
N GLY A 110 10.77 -2.49 -20.00
CA GLY A 110 10.57 -1.51 -21.08
C GLY A 110 10.43 -0.08 -20.55
N SER A 111 11.05 0.87 -21.25
CA SER A 111 10.97 2.29 -20.88
C SER A 111 9.53 2.83 -21.00
N GLY A 112 9.08 3.56 -19.98
CA GLY A 112 7.78 4.24 -19.97
C GLY A 112 6.57 3.34 -19.71
N GLU A 113 6.72 2.02 -19.70
CA GLU A 113 5.64 1.06 -19.49
C GLU A 113 5.33 0.84 -18.00
N GLU A 114 4.07 0.57 -17.70
CA GLU A 114 3.68 0.03 -16.40
C GLU A 114 4.01 -1.46 -16.38
N LEU A 115 4.91 -1.85 -15.48
CA LEU A 115 5.41 -3.21 -15.39
C LEU A 115 4.49 -4.09 -14.53
N PHE A 116 4.13 -3.60 -13.34
CA PHE A 116 3.30 -4.37 -12.40
C PHE A 116 2.64 -3.51 -11.31
N ASP A 117 1.61 -4.08 -10.68
CA ASP A 117 1.09 -3.62 -9.40
C ASP A 117 1.65 -4.51 -8.29
N LEU A 118 2.18 -3.89 -7.25
CA LEU A 118 2.67 -4.59 -6.07
C LEU A 118 1.52 -4.85 -5.09
N THR A 119 1.29 -6.12 -4.76
CA THR A 119 0.28 -6.54 -3.77
C THR A 119 0.89 -6.81 -2.41
N GLY A 120 2.09 -7.41 -2.36
CA GLY A 120 2.74 -7.72 -1.09
C GLY A 120 4.13 -8.31 -1.29
N LEU A 121 4.87 -8.38 -0.19
CA LEU A 121 6.18 -9.01 -0.15
C LEU A 121 6.46 -9.60 1.23
N GLY A 122 7.41 -10.49 1.32
CA GLY A 122 7.83 -11.06 2.59
C GLY A 122 8.91 -12.11 2.46
N PHE A 123 9.37 -12.58 3.61
CA PHE A 123 10.37 -13.62 3.68
C PHE A 123 9.77 -14.92 4.22
N SER A 124 10.26 -16.04 3.75
CA SER A 124 9.92 -17.37 4.26
C SER A 124 11.14 -18.30 4.18
N SER A 125 11.00 -19.53 4.66
CA SER A 125 11.98 -20.59 4.35
C SER A 125 11.92 -20.94 2.87
N VAL A 126 13.05 -21.34 2.29
CA VAL A 126 13.09 -21.90 0.92
C VAL A 126 12.14 -23.09 0.82
N GLY A 127 11.37 -23.16 -0.27
CA GLY A 127 10.40 -24.22 -0.54
C GLY A 127 9.09 -24.14 0.26
N LYS A 128 8.96 -23.24 1.24
CA LYS A 128 7.72 -23.07 1.98
C LYS A 128 6.72 -22.27 1.14
N LYS A 129 5.58 -22.89 0.86
CA LYS A 129 4.43 -22.13 0.31
C LYS A 129 3.90 -21.19 1.37
N ILE A 130 3.72 -19.93 1.01
CA ILE A 130 3.00 -18.94 1.82
C ILE A 130 1.63 -18.70 1.23
N ALA A 131 0.66 -18.37 2.08
CA ALA A 131 -0.66 -18.04 1.62
C ALA A 131 -0.60 -16.78 0.72
N ARG A 132 -1.35 -16.81 -0.38
CA ARG A 132 -1.52 -15.63 -1.23
C ARG A 132 -2.13 -14.51 -0.38
N PRO A 133 -1.60 -13.28 -0.42
CA PRO A 133 -2.22 -12.19 0.29
C PRO A 133 -3.61 -11.95 -0.31
N VAL A 134 -4.62 -11.99 0.55
CA VAL A 134 -5.99 -11.65 0.18
C VAL A 134 -6.16 -10.17 0.40
N VAL A 135 -6.57 -9.44 -0.65
CA VAL A 135 -6.99 -8.05 -0.53
C VAL A 135 -8.53 -8.06 -0.44
N PRO A 136 -9.11 -7.85 0.75
CA PRO A 136 -10.55 -7.86 0.90
C PRO A 136 -11.20 -6.77 0.06
N SER A 137 -12.34 -7.07 -0.56
CA SER A 137 -13.20 -6.06 -1.16
C SER A 137 -13.86 -5.24 -0.07
N VAL A 138 -13.89 -3.94 -0.26
CA VAL A 138 -14.52 -2.99 0.65
C VAL A 138 -15.48 -2.10 -0.10
N SER A 139 -16.54 -1.68 0.56
CA SER A 139 -17.52 -0.77 0.00
C SER A 139 -17.90 0.31 1.01
N ILE A 140 -18.21 1.51 0.50
CA ILE A 140 -18.72 2.62 1.27
C ILE A 140 -20.01 3.09 0.61
N SER A 141 -21.01 3.41 1.42
CA SER A 141 -22.29 3.93 0.96
C SER A 141 -22.64 5.23 1.69
N VAL A 142 -23.29 6.14 0.99
CA VAL A 142 -23.82 7.38 1.51
C VAL A 142 -25.35 7.32 1.39
N ASP A 143 -26.08 7.39 2.52
CA ASP A 143 -27.52 7.15 2.63
C ASP A 143 -27.98 5.88 1.86
N GLY A 144 -27.22 4.79 2.01
CA GLY A 144 -27.49 3.49 1.38
C GLY A 144 -27.08 3.37 -0.09
N LYS A 145 -26.64 4.45 -0.75
CA LYS A 145 -26.15 4.41 -2.12
C LYS A 145 -24.65 4.22 -2.14
N ALA A 146 -24.19 3.15 -2.79
CA ALA A 146 -22.76 2.87 -2.94
C ALA A 146 -22.05 3.99 -3.72
N ILE A 147 -20.84 4.32 -3.27
CA ILE A 147 -19.97 5.31 -3.94
C ILE A 147 -18.77 4.61 -4.54
N GLU A 148 -18.25 5.17 -5.65
CA GLU A 148 -17.02 4.69 -6.26
C GLU A 148 -15.82 5.07 -5.37
N LEU A 149 -14.97 4.11 -5.07
CA LEU A 149 -13.80 4.32 -4.24
C LEU A 149 -12.57 4.66 -5.10
N PRO A 150 -11.80 5.70 -4.74
CA PRO A 150 -10.59 6.06 -5.46
C PRO A 150 -9.55 4.96 -5.35
N LYS A 151 -8.84 4.72 -6.44
CA LYS A 151 -7.77 3.70 -6.53
C LYS A 151 -6.44 4.18 -5.98
N THR A 152 -6.24 5.50 -5.92
CA THR A 152 -5.00 6.15 -5.48
C THR A 152 -5.23 6.96 -4.21
N PRO A 153 -4.34 6.85 -3.20
CA PRO A 153 -4.42 7.67 -2.01
C PRO A 153 -4.00 9.12 -2.30
N VAL A 154 -4.52 10.03 -1.51
CA VAL A 154 -4.13 11.45 -1.57
C VAL A 154 -2.75 11.63 -0.96
N ARG A 155 -1.94 12.43 -1.60
CA ARG A 155 -0.67 12.88 -1.05
C ARG A 155 -0.93 13.89 0.07
N SER A 156 -0.44 13.60 1.26
CA SER A 156 -0.50 14.53 2.39
C SER A 156 0.89 14.81 2.94
N THR A 157 1.13 16.06 3.35
CA THR A 157 2.35 16.46 4.04
C THR A 157 1.97 16.84 5.46
N ASN A 158 2.60 16.21 6.45
CA ASN A 158 2.37 16.53 7.85
C ASN A 158 3.10 17.84 8.26
N ALA A 159 2.88 18.30 9.48
CA ALA A 159 3.49 19.52 10.02
C ALA A 159 5.05 19.50 10.02
N ASN A 160 5.66 18.32 9.94
CA ASN A 160 7.12 18.17 9.88
C ASN A 160 7.65 18.10 8.44
N GLY A 161 6.83 18.41 7.45
CA GLY A 161 7.21 18.36 6.03
C GLY A 161 7.31 16.94 5.46
N ILE A 162 6.93 15.90 6.21
CA ILE A 162 6.96 14.50 5.73
C ILE A 162 5.74 14.25 4.88
N THR A 163 5.96 13.95 3.62
CA THR A 163 4.91 13.55 2.68
C THR A 163 4.61 12.07 2.79
N GLY A 164 3.34 11.73 2.98
CA GLY A 164 2.86 10.34 3.04
C GLY A 164 1.66 10.11 2.13
N TYR A 165 1.44 8.84 1.80
CA TYR A 165 0.25 8.36 1.11
C TYR A 165 -0.43 7.36 2.05
N GLY A 166 -1.59 7.66 2.55
CA GLY A 166 -2.25 6.74 3.49
C GLY A 166 -3.75 6.92 3.57
N THR A 167 -4.25 8.02 3.00
CA THR A 167 -5.68 8.35 3.04
C THR A 167 -6.22 8.50 1.63
N TYR A 168 -7.35 7.87 1.39
CA TYR A 168 -8.12 8.04 0.16
C TYR A 168 -9.19 9.11 0.41
N GLU A 169 -9.47 9.95 -0.57
CA GLU A 169 -10.47 11.01 -0.42
C GLU A 169 -11.51 10.93 -1.52
N VAL A 170 -12.79 11.01 -1.12
CA VAL A 170 -13.93 11.08 -2.01
C VAL A 170 -14.68 12.36 -1.70
N VAL A 171 -14.84 13.21 -2.69
CA VAL A 171 -15.72 14.39 -2.59
C VAL A 171 -17.13 13.97 -3.00
N TYR A 172 -18.07 14.09 -2.07
CA TYR A 172 -19.49 13.82 -2.31
C TYR A 172 -20.26 15.15 -2.33
N VAL A 173 -20.75 15.51 -3.51
CA VAL A 173 -21.44 16.79 -3.70
C VAL A 173 -22.89 16.67 -3.24
N LEU A 174 -23.27 17.53 -2.31
CA LEU A 174 -24.65 17.68 -1.80
C LEU A 174 -25.38 18.80 -2.52
N PRO A 175 -26.71 18.69 -2.74
CA PRO A 175 -27.54 19.84 -3.08
C PRO A 175 -27.40 20.94 -2.04
N SER A 176 -27.51 22.20 -2.47
CA SER A 176 -27.32 23.38 -1.60
C SER A 176 -28.29 23.40 -0.42
N GLU A 177 -29.53 22.93 -0.63
CA GLU A 177 -30.62 22.87 0.35
C GLU A 177 -30.59 21.67 1.29
N THR A 178 -29.55 20.83 1.22
CA THR A 178 -29.43 19.66 2.08
C THR A 178 -29.35 20.07 3.56
N ALA A 179 -30.39 19.78 4.32
CA ALA A 179 -30.51 20.24 5.71
C ALA A 179 -29.66 19.43 6.69
N ARG A 180 -29.42 18.16 6.38
CA ARG A 180 -28.62 17.25 7.24
C ARG A 180 -27.51 16.58 6.45
N LEU A 181 -26.42 16.28 7.12
CA LEU A 181 -25.36 15.46 6.52
C LEU A 181 -25.85 14.02 6.34
N PRO A 182 -25.56 13.39 5.19
CA PRO A 182 -25.91 12.02 4.93
C PRO A 182 -25.18 11.05 5.87
N LYS A 183 -25.80 9.88 6.11
CA LYS A 183 -25.19 8.80 6.88
C LYS A 183 -24.23 8.02 5.99
N VAL A 184 -23.00 7.85 6.46
CA VAL A 184 -22.01 6.98 5.82
C VAL A 184 -22.07 5.60 6.46
N SER A 185 -22.08 4.55 5.64
CA SER A 185 -21.93 3.16 6.05
C SER A 185 -20.84 2.48 5.23
N ALA A 186 -20.24 1.44 5.77
CA ALA A 186 -19.17 0.72 5.11
C ALA A 186 -19.22 -0.77 5.45
N SER A 187 -18.76 -1.61 4.54
CA SER A 187 -18.70 -3.06 4.73
C SER A 187 -17.52 -3.66 3.96
N SER A 188 -17.20 -4.91 4.30
CA SER A 188 -16.27 -5.76 3.56
C SER A 188 -16.92 -7.12 3.30
N ASP A 189 -16.52 -7.78 2.23
CA ASP A 189 -16.86 -9.17 1.93
C ASP A 189 -16.12 -10.16 2.84
N ASN A 190 -15.07 -9.71 3.51
CA ASN A 190 -14.27 -10.50 4.44
C ASN A 190 -14.59 -10.11 5.89
N LYS A 191 -15.11 -11.08 6.67
CA LYS A 191 -15.48 -10.92 8.08
C LYS A 191 -14.33 -10.56 9.03
N ASP A 192 -13.09 -10.84 8.62
CA ASP A 192 -11.89 -10.53 9.41
C ASP A 192 -11.44 -9.08 9.26
N VAL A 193 -12.10 -8.29 8.40
CA VAL A 193 -11.87 -6.85 8.26
C VAL A 193 -12.64 -6.13 9.36
N LYS A 194 -11.92 -5.39 10.20
CA LYS A 194 -12.53 -4.46 11.14
C LYS A 194 -12.89 -3.18 10.42
N VAL A 195 -14.15 -2.77 10.53
CA VAL A 195 -14.67 -1.56 9.89
C VAL A 195 -15.06 -0.56 10.97
N GLU A 196 -14.49 0.63 10.92
CA GLU A 196 -14.86 1.76 11.77
C GLU A 196 -15.36 2.92 10.91
N VAL A 197 -16.48 3.52 11.29
CA VAL A 197 -17.06 4.68 10.61
C VAL A 197 -17.26 5.81 11.61
N LYS A 198 -16.50 6.90 11.44
CA LYS A 198 -16.74 8.17 12.14
C LYS A 198 -17.56 9.06 11.22
N GLN A 199 -18.80 9.34 11.63
CA GLN A 199 -19.73 10.16 10.84
C GLN A 199 -19.25 11.60 10.73
N ALA A 200 -19.60 12.25 9.63
CA ALA A 200 -19.44 13.68 9.50
C ALA A 200 -20.34 14.42 10.51
N ARG A 201 -19.90 15.60 10.92
CA ARG A 201 -20.61 16.50 11.85
C ARG A 201 -20.73 17.88 11.22
N PRO A 202 -21.66 18.72 11.69
CA PRO A 202 -21.83 20.08 11.14
C PRO A 202 -20.57 20.96 11.20
N ASP A 203 -19.70 20.72 12.18
CA ASP A 203 -18.41 21.40 12.37
C ASP A 203 -17.27 20.77 11.56
N ALA A 204 -17.50 19.57 11.02
CA ALA A 204 -16.53 18.83 10.25
C ALA A 204 -17.25 17.97 9.19
N GLU A 205 -17.53 18.56 8.04
CA GLU A 205 -18.27 17.93 6.93
C GLU A 205 -17.50 16.80 6.25
N THR A 206 -16.84 15.98 7.07
CA THR A 206 -16.03 14.83 6.62
C THR A 206 -16.31 13.63 7.49
N ALA A 207 -16.75 12.55 6.85
CA ALA A 207 -16.78 11.24 7.49
C ALA A 207 -15.48 10.50 7.24
N VAL A 208 -15.03 9.71 8.23
CA VAL A 208 -13.81 8.91 8.13
C VAL A 208 -14.17 7.44 8.26
N VAL A 209 -13.78 6.65 7.27
CA VAL A 209 -13.97 5.21 7.26
C VAL A 209 -12.61 4.53 7.30
N THR A 210 -12.42 3.63 8.26
CA THR A 210 -11.18 2.86 8.41
C THR A 210 -11.49 1.37 8.25
N PHE A 211 -10.74 0.72 7.39
CA PHE A 211 -10.72 -0.73 7.25
C PHE A 211 -9.36 -1.24 7.76
N ASP A 212 -9.39 -2.16 8.71
CA ASP A 212 -8.19 -2.82 9.24
C ASP A 212 -8.31 -4.32 8.98
N TYR A 213 -7.40 -4.83 8.17
CA TYR A 213 -7.24 -6.26 7.90
C TYR A 213 -5.85 -6.70 8.35
N GLN A 214 -5.79 -7.39 9.49
CA GLN A 214 -4.55 -7.93 10.05
C GLN A 214 -3.43 -6.87 10.20
N GLY A 215 -3.78 -5.63 10.56
CA GLY A 215 -2.86 -4.51 10.70
C GLY A 215 -2.57 -3.74 9.40
N LEU A 216 -3.13 -4.16 8.27
CA LEU A 216 -3.14 -3.39 7.04
C LEU A 216 -4.31 -2.42 7.07
N VAL A 217 -4.03 -1.16 7.36
CA VAL A 217 -5.04 -0.13 7.56
C VAL A 217 -5.23 0.70 6.29
N LYS A 218 -6.48 0.80 5.81
CA LYS A 218 -6.90 1.75 4.77
C LYS A 218 -7.89 2.73 5.34
N THR A 219 -7.65 4.03 5.14
CA THR A 219 -8.52 5.11 5.60
C THR A 219 -9.07 5.88 4.42
N TYR A 220 -10.39 6.05 4.40
CA TYR A 220 -11.12 6.86 3.43
C TYR A 220 -11.73 8.06 4.13
N LYS A 221 -11.60 9.23 3.53
CA LYS A 221 -12.33 10.45 3.90
C LYS A 221 -13.43 10.69 2.88
N VAL A 222 -14.66 10.76 3.33
CA VAL A 222 -15.81 11.20 2.52
C VAL A 222 -16.08 12.65 2.89
N VAL A 223 -15.65 13.55 2.03
CA VAL A 223 -15.80 15.00 2.20
C VAL A 223 -17.09 15.45 1.57
N PHE A 224 -18.01 15.97 2.36
CA PHE A 224 -19.25 16.53 1.85
C PHE A 224 -19.00 17.97 1.41
N SER A 225 -19.27 18.24 0.14
CA SER A 225 -19.16 19.57 -0.46
C SER A 225 -20.54 20.01 -0.94
N ARG A 226 -20.93 21.26 -0.70
CA ARG A 226 -22.20 21.79 -1.21
C ARG A 226 -22.00 22.40 -2.57
N SER A 227 -22.92 22.11 -3.51
CA SER A 227 -22.94 22.82 -4.78
C SER A 227 -23.47 24.21 -4.55
N PHE A 228 -22.73 25.22 -4.96
CA PHE A 228 -23.26 26.58 -5.04
C PHE A 228 -23.96 26.75 -6.38
N VAL A 229 -25.25 27.08 -6.34
CA VAL A 229 -25.94 27.60 -7.53
C VAL A 229 -25.48 29.03 -7.71
N VAL A 230 -24.65 29.29 -8.71
CA VAL A 230 -24.40 30.66 -9.16
C VAL A 230 -25.67 31.12 -9.85
N MET A 231 -26.50 31.83 -9.13
CA MET A 231 -27.62 32.59 -9.79
C MET A 231 -26.94 33.64 -10.66
N GLY A 232 -27.05 33.45 -11.97
CA GLY A 232 -26.60 34.45 -12.93
C GLY A 232 -27.29 35.78 -12.66
N LEU A 233 -26.53 36.78 -12.25
CA LEU A 233 -26.99 38.17 -12.28
C LEU A 233 -27.20 38.51 -13.74
N SER A 234 -28.45 38.48 -14.19
CA SER A 234 -28.87 39.11 -15.43
C SER A 234 -28.66 40.62 -15.28
N LEU A 235 -27.61 41.12 -15.92
CA LEU A 235 -27.42 42.57 -16.08
C LEU A 235 -28.54 43.06 -16.99
N ILE A 236 -29.60 43.63 -16.38
CA ILE A 236 -30.55 44.41 -17.10
C ILE A 236 -29.84 45.72 -17.45
N HIS A 237 -29.46 45.89 -18.71
CA HIS A 237 -29.09 47.18 -19.26
C HIS A 237 -30.38 48.02 -19.40
N ILE A 238 -30.44 49.09 -18.63
CA ILE A 238 -31.39 50.19 -18.83
C ILE A 238 -30.78 51.20 -19.80
#